data_5b03598f018fc782ff698c654df94107
#
_entry.id   5b03598f018fc782ff698c654df94107
#
_cell.length_a   1.000
_cell.length_b   1.000
_cell.length_c   1.000
_cell.angle_alpha   90.00
_cell.angle_beta   90.00
_cell.angle_gamma   90.00
#
_symmetry.space_group_name_H-M   'P 1'
#
loop_
_entity.id
_entity.type
_entity.pdbx_description
1 polymer ?
#
loop_
_entity_poly.entity_id
_entity_poly.type
_entity_poly.pdbx_seq_one_letter_code
_entity_poly.pdbx_strand_id
1 'polypeptide(L)'
;MTSSAIRTRDVPNCLLCGSPGGVLYSAMTDRSYAAPGVWNLRRCERQTCRLVWLDPQPIPEDVGKAYEGYYTHSQPEPGPSMVRDVCWAVWHSYLGSRFGYKQGVGPAWRRIFAPLALLHPGGRDELDAAAMHLAAPEKASRVLDVGCGSGVLLARMQSLGWQVEGVELDPDGVRAARARGVPVRRMQSLKAP
;
A
#
# COMPACT_ATOMS: atom_id res chain seq x y z
N MET A 1 27.26 -8.24 -7.66
CA MET A 1 27.18 -6.85 -7.20
C MET A 1 26.88 -6.90 -5.72
N THR A 2 27.82 -6.49 -4.87
CA THR A 2 27.66 -6.47 -3.41
C THR A 2 26.70 -5.31 -3.09
N SER A 3 25.47 -5.64 -2.69
CA SER A 3 24.54 -4.63 -2.15
C SER A 3 25.21 -3.96 -0.95
N SER A 4 25.46 -2.67 -1.04
CA SER A 4 26.07 -1.91 0.05
C SER A 4 25.08 -1.87 1.22
N ALA A 5 25.55 -2.15 2.44
CA ALA A 5 24.73 -2.11 3.63
C ALA A 5 24.03 -0.75 3.79
N ILE A 6 22.77 -0.78 4.19
CA ILE A 6 21.98 0.43 4.49
C ILE A 6 22.38 0.90 5.89
N ARG A 7 22.92 2.13 5.99
CA ARG A 7 23.17 2.75 7.29
C ARG A 7 21.85 3.14 7.94
N THR A 8 21.76 2.96 9.24
CA THR A 8 20.51 3.17 9.99
C THR A 8 20.74 4.02 11.22
N ARG A 9 19.64 4.53 11.77
CA ARG A 9 19.57 5.22 13.07
C ARG A 9 18.44 4.61 13.89
N ASP A 10 18.62 4.52 15.19
CA ASP A 10 17.57 4.10 16.13
C ASP A 10 16.52 5.21 16.30
N VAL A 11 15.24 4.81 16.31
CA VAL A 11 14.10 5.71 16.51
C VAL A 11 13.14 5.09 17.51
N PRO A 12 13.49 5.08 18.82
CA PRO A 12 12.67 4.44 19.84
C PRO A 12 11.37 5.16 20.14
N ASN A 13 11.29 6.47 19.82
CA ASN A 13 10.14 7.32 20.11
C ASN A 13 9.34 7.65 18.85
N CYS A 14 8.05 7.83 19.02
CA CYS A 14 7.11 8.16 17.96
C CYS A 14 7.44 9.50 17.28
N LEU A 15 7.54 9.50 15.96
CA LEU A 15 7.87 10.69 15.15
C LEU A 15 6.78 11.77 15.17
N LEU A 16 5.51 11.41 15.50
CA LEU A 16 4.41 12.37 15.52
C LEU A 16 4.17 12.99 16.89
N CYS A 17 4.31 12.22 17.97
CA CYS A 17 3.89 12.69 19.29
C CYS A 17 4.95 12.53 20.38
N GLY A 18 6.15 12.05 20.05
CA GLY A 18 7.27 11.87 20.96
C GLY A 18 7.11 10.74 22.00
N SER A 19 5.95 10.09 22.08
CA SER A 19 5.70 9.01 23.04
C SER A 19 6.57 7.78 22.72
N PRO A 20 6.92 6.94 23.72
CA PRO A 20 7.63 5.69 23.47
C PRO A 20 6.90 4.79 22.48
N GLY A 21 7.65 3.95 21.76
CA GLY A 21 7.12 2.92 20.89
C GLY A 21 7.45 1.53 21.38
N GLY A 22 6.43 0.69 21.57
CA GLY A 22 6.59 -0.74 21.80
C GLY A 22 6.94 -1.49 20.51
N VAL A 23 7.80 -2.51 20.61
CA VAL A 23 8.12 -3.38 19.46
C VAL A 23 6.88 -4.18 19.09
N LEU A 24 6.42 -4.03 17.83
CA LEU A 24 5.27 -4.74 17.28
C LEU A 24 5.71 -6.03 16.59
N TYR A 25 6.75 -5.93 15.77
CA TYR A 25 7.40 -7.07 15.10
C TYR A 25 8.91 -6.87 15.12
N SER A 26 9.67 -7.96 15.26
CA SER A 26 11.12 -7.94 15.34
C SER A 26 11.76 -8.85 14.29
N ALA A 27 13.02 -8.55 13.97
CA ALA A 27 13.89 -9.37 13.13
C ALA A 27 13.30 -9.70 11.74
N MET A 28 12.57 -8.76 11.15
CA MET A 28 11.99 -8.91 9.82
C MET A 28 13.03 -8.66 8.73
N THR A 29 12.91 -9.42 7.64
CA THR A 29 13.65 -9.22 6.40
C THR A 29 12.68 -8.95 5.27
N ASP A 30 13.10 -8.14 4.29
CA ASP A 30 12.29 -7.93 3.09
C ASP A 30 12.34 -9.16 2.19
N ARG A 31 11.22 -9.88 2.11
CA ARG A 31 11.04 -11.06 1.27
C ARG A 31 10.52 -10.76 -0.12
N SER A 32 10.02 -9.56 -0.34
CA SER A 32 9.37 -9.17 -1.60
C SER A 32 10.36 -8.59 -2.59
N TYR A 33 11.26 -7.73 -2.10
CA TYR A 33 12.19 -6.97 -2.94
C TYR A 33 13.65 -7.15 -2.53
N ALA A 34 13.90 -7.98 -1.50
CA ALA A 34 15.23 -8.28 -1.01
C ALA A 34 16.05 -7.03 -0.59
N ALA A 35 15.39 -5.97 -0.11
CA ALA A 35 16.09 -4.83 0.47
C ALA A 35 17.00 -5.32 1.62
N PRO A 36 18.29 -4.95 1.64
CA PRO A 36 19.23 -5.47 2.61
C PRO A 36 18.95 -4.92 4.00
N GLY A 37 19.03 -5.79 5.02
CA GLY A 37 18.88 -5.40 6.42
C GLY A 37 17.93 -6.28 7.21
N VAL A 38 17.96 -6.06 8.53
CA VAL A 38 17.02 -6.67 9.49
C VAL A 38 16.31 -5.55 10.21
N TRP A 39 14.99 -5.60 10.22
CA TRP A 39 14.14 -4.50 10.59
C TRP A 39 13.18 -4.88 11.71
N ASN A 40 12.81 -3.92 12.55
CA ASN A 40 11.70 -4.06 13.47
C ASN A 40 10.62 -3.04 13.11
N LEU A 41 9.37 -3.32 13.46
CA LEU A 41 8.31 -2.33 13.49
C LEU A 41 7.97 -1.99 14.93
N ARG A 42 7.92 -0.71 15.24
CA ARG A 42 7.38 -0.18 16.50
C ARG A 42 6.00 0.40 16.31
N ARG A 43 5.22 0.37 17.36
CA ARG A 43 3.93 1.05 17.43
C ARG A 43 3.90 2.01 18.60
N CYS A 44 3.42 3.23 18.35
CA CYS A 44 3.22 4.23 19.38
C CYS A 44 2.30 3.71 20.50
N GLU A 45 2.75 3.84 21.76
CA GLU A 45 1.97 3.40 22.93
C GLU A 45 0.79 4.31 23.22
N ARG A 46 0.80 5.56 22.73
CA ARG A 46 -0.35 6.47 22.85
C ARG A 46 -1.51 5.97 22.01
N GLN A 47 -2.60 5.57 22.64
CA GLN A 47 -3.78 4.98 22.00
C GLN A 47 -4.43 5.86 20.93
N THR A 48 -4.37 7.17 21.06
CA THR A 48 -4.91 8.11 20.07
C THR A 48 -3.99 8.35 18.87
N CYS A 49 -2.70 7.98 18.96
CA CYS A 49 -1.73 8.14 17.88
C CYS A 49 -1.57 6.87 17.06
N ARG A 50 -1.16 5.78 17.69
CA ARG A 50 -0.97 4.44 17.11
C ARG A 50 -0.10 4.39 15.86
N LEU A 51 0.74 5.40 15.59
CA LEU A 51 1.69 5.36 14.48
C LEU A 51 2.52 4.09 14.55
N VAL A 52 2.73 3.48 13.41
CA VAL A 52 3.68 2.36 13.23
C VAL A 52 4.84 2.85 12.37
N TRP A 53 6.08 2.53 12.78
CA TRP A 53 7.28 2.93 12.05
C TRP A 53 8.38 1.88 12.11
N LEU A 54 9.30 1.99 11.17
CA LEU A 54 10.48 1.15 11.08
C LEU A 54 11.53 1.59 12.12
N ASP A 55 12.14 0.64 12.83
CA ASP A 55 13.23 0.86 13.77
C ASP A 55 14.22 -0.33 13.76
N PRO A 56 15.50 -0.11 13.42
CA PRO A 56 16.11 1.18 13.06
C PRO A 56 15.59 1.72 11.71
N GLN A 57 15.70 3.03 11.49
CA GLN A 57 15.36 3.65 10.21
C GLN A 57 16.60 3.82 9.34
N PRO A 58 16.51 3.64 8.02
CA PRO A 58 17.54 4.10 7.09
C PRO A 58 17.83 5.59 7.30
N ILE A 59 19.09 5.99 7.23
CA ILE A 59 19.42 7.42 7.13
C ILE A 59 18.97 7.96 5.77
N PRO A 60 18.63 9.26 5.64
CA PRO A 60 18.08 9.83 4.40
C PRO A 60 18.92 9.54 3.15
N GLU A 61 20.26 9.55 3.30
CA GLU A 61 21.20 9.36 2.18
C GLU A 61 21.18 7.92 1.65
N ASP A 62 20.78 6.95 2.47
CA ASP A 62 20.78 5.53 2.12
C ASP A 62 19.37 4.98 1.81
N VAL A 63 18.32 5.80 1.94
CA VAL A 63 16.94 5.38 1.60
C VAL A 63 16.86 4.84 0.18
N GLY A 64 17.55 5.46 -0.78
CA GLY A 64 17.55 5.01 -2.17
C GLY A 64 18.04 3.58 -2.37
N LYS A 65 18.96 3.09 -1.52
CA LYS A 65 19.49 1.72 -1.58
C LYS A 65 18.40 0.65 -1.32
N ALA A 66 17.39 0.98 -0.52
CA ALA A 66 16.26 0.09 -0.27
C ALA A 66 15.38 -0.11 -1.51
N TYR A 67 15.48 0.80 -2.48
CA TYR A 67 14.72 0.78 -3.73
C TYR A 67 15.54 0.37 -4.95
N GLU A 68 16.82 0.01 -4.78
CA GLU A 68 17.69 -0.53 -5.83
C GLU A 68 17.21 -1.91 -6.29
N GLY A 69 16.32 -1.99 -7.23
CA GLY A 69 15.69 -3.22 -7.72
C GLY A 69 14.17 -3.15 -7.69
N TYR A 70 13.63 -2.08 -7.16
CA TYR A 70 12.19 -1.87 -7.09
C TYR A 70 11.70 -1.18 -8.37
N TYR A 71 11.19 -1.96 -9.32
CA TYR A 71 10.59 -1.43 -10.55
C TYR A 71 9.14 -1.06 -10.33
N THR A 72 8.87 0.16 -9.86
CA THR A 72 7.49 0.68 -9.67
C THR A 72 6.82 1.18 -10.95
N HIS A 73 7.56 1.31 -12.06
CA HIS A 73 7.09 2.14 -13.18
C HIS A 73 6.58 1.38 -14.41
N SER A 74 6.63 0.06 -14.45
CA SER A 74 6.34 -0.69 -15.68
C SER A 74 5.63 -2.03 -15.41
N GLN A 75 4.42 -1.98 -14.86
CA GLN A 75 3.52 -3.11 -15.10
C GLN A 75 2.71 -2.80 -16.35
N PRO A 76 2.94 -3.53 -17.48
CA PRO A 76 2.08 -3.40 -18.63
C PRO A 76 0.64 -3.77 -18.23
N GLU A 77 -0.31 -2.93 -18.61
CA GLU A 77 -1.72 -3.24 -18.45
C GLU A 77 -2.00 -4.57 -19.20
N PRO A 78 -2.37 -5.64 -18.52
CA PRO A 78 -2.68 -6.89 -19.21
C PRO A 78 -3.89 -6.68 -20.11
N GLY A 79 -3.79 -7.09 -21.36
CA GLY A 79 -4.87 -7.01 -22.35
C GLY A 79 -6.17 -7.72 -21.89
N PRO A 80 -7.30 -7.52 -22.59
CA PRO A 80 -8.57 -8.15 -22.24
C PRO A 80 -8.45 -9.69 -22.23
N SER A 81 -8.97 -10.32 -21.17
CA SER A 81 -8.95 -11.78 -21.01
C SER A 81 -10.17 -12.23 -20.22
N MET A 82 -10.88 -13.24 -20.72
CA MET A 82 -12.02 -13.84 -20.02
C MET A 82 -11.63 -14.37 -18.62
N VAL A 83 -10.42 -14.93 -18.47
CA VAL A 83 -9.89 -15.40 -17.18
C VAL A 83 -9.79 -14.24 -16.20
N ARG A 84 -9.30 -13.09 -16.67
CA ARG A 84 -9.21 -11.89 -15.84
C ARG A 84 -10.59 -11.41 -15.38
N ASP A 85 -11.59 -11.44 -16.26
CA ASP A 85 -12.95 -10.99 -15.91
C ASP A 85 -13.58 -11.90 -14.86
N VAL A 86 -13.33 -13.21 -14.91
CA VAL A 86 -13.73 -14.16 -13.87
C VAL A 86 -12.98 -13.89 -12.56
N CYS A 87 -11.65 -13.72 -12.60
CA CYS A 87 -10.86 -13.38 -11.42
C CYS A 87 -11.35 -12.05 -10.78
N TRP A 88 -11.65 -11.04 -11.61
CA TRP A 88 -12.25 -9.78 -11.15
C TRP A 88 -13.61 -10.00 -10.48
N ALA A 89 -14.48 -10.83 -11.05
CA ALA A 89 -15.78 -11.12 -10.45
C ALA A 89 -15.66 -11.83 -9.11
N VAL A 90 -14.73 -12.76 -8.98
CA VAL A 90 -14.43 -13.46 -7.71
C VAL A 90 -13.87 -12.47 -6.67
N TRP A 91 -12.90 -11.64 -7.07
CA TRP A 91 -12.31 -10.64 -6.17
C TRP A 91 -13.35 -9.63 -5.67
N HIS A 92 -14.17 -9.09 -6.56
CA HIS A 92 -15.25 -8.17 -6.18
C HIS A 92 -16.27 -8.83 -5.24
N SER A 93 -16.60 -10.11 -5.49
CA SER A 93 -17.47 -10.88 -4.61
C SER A 93 -16.88 -11.05 -3.21
N TYR A 94 -15.58 -11.32 -3.15
CA TYR A 94 -14.82 -11.40 -1.91
C TYR A 94 -14.84 -10.08 -1.14
N LEU A 95 -14.53 -8.95 -1.81
CA LEU A 95 -14.56 -7.62 -1.19
C LEU A 95 -15.94 -7.27 -0.63
N GLY A 96 -17.00 -7.60 -1.37
CA GLY A 96 -18.38 -7.39 -0.92
C GLY A 96 -18.73 -8.18 0.34
N SER A 97 -18.23 -9.43 0.45
CA SER A 97 -18.50 -10.30 1.60
C SER A 97 -17.62 -9.98 2.80
N ARG A 98 -16.34 -9.68 2.58
CA ARG A 98 -15.38 -9.49 3.66
C ARG A 98 -15.36 -8.07 4.22
N PHE A 99 -15.42 -7.06 3.36
CA PHE A 99 -15.23 -5.66 3.70
C PHE A 99 -16.49 -4.80 3.51
N GLY A 100 -17.59 -5.40 3.04
CA GLY A 100 -18.87 -4.69 2.89
C GLY A 100 -18.97 -3.78 1.68
N TYR A 101 -18.05 -3.85 0.70
CA TYR A 101 -18.12 -3.06 -0.50
C TYR A 101 -19.39 -3.32 -1.30
N LYS A 102 -20.04 -2.23 -1.74
CA LYS A 102 -21.25 -2.26 -2.58
C LYS A 102 -20.98 -1.70 -3.97
N GLN A 103 -20.12 -0.69 -4.05
CA GLN A 103 -19.71 -0.07 -5.31
C GLN A 103 -18.59 -0.89 -5.97
N GLY A 104 -18.62 -0.99 -7.28
CA GLY A 104 -17.61 -1.70 -8.04
C GLY A 104 -17.62 -3.23 -7.91
N VAL A 105 -18.48 -3.81 -7.06
CA VAL A 105 -18.48 -5.26 -6.76
C VAL A 105 -19.56 -6.06 -7.48
N GLY A 106 -20.33 -5.41 -8.35
CA GLY A 106 -21.40 -6.05 -9.11
C GLY A 106 -22.61 -6.47 -8.24
N PRO A 107 -23.56 -7.22 -8.82
CA PRO A 107 -24.78 -7.60 -8.14
C PRO A 107 -24.53 -8.56 -6.96
N ALA A 108 -25.36 -8.43 -5.91
CA ALA A 108 -25.19 -9.14 -4.63
C ALA A 108 -25.18 -10.67 -4.76
N TRP A 109 -25.86 -11.26 -5.76
CA TRP A 109 -25.87 -12.72 -5.97
C TRP A 109 -24.48 -13.29 -6.30
N ARG A 110 -23.57 -12.47 -6.86
CA ARG A 110 -22.18 -12.90 -7.14
C ARG A 110 -21.39 -13.24 -5.87
N ARG A 111 -21.84 -12.81 -4.68
CA ARG A 111 -21.19 -13.12 -3.40
C ARG A 111 -21.08 -14.61 -3.11
N ILE A 112 -21.90 -15.46 -3.74
CA ILE A 112 -21.78 -16.92 -3.67
C ILE A 112 -20.41 -17.42 -4.18
N PHE A 113 -19.74 -16.67 -5.04
CA PHE A 113 -18.41 -17.00 -5.55
C PHE A 113 -17.26 -16.54 -4.65
N ALA A 114 -17.53 -15.78 -3.60
CA ALA A 114 -16.49 -15.29 -2.69
C ALA A 114 -15.61 -16.42 -2.08
N PRO A 115 -16.14 -17.60 -1.74
CA PRO A 115 -15.31 -18.70 -1.25
C PRO A 115 -14.25 -19.17 -2.24
N LEU A 116 -14.44 -18.99 -3.55
CA LEU A 116 -13.45 -19.36 -4.56
C LEU A 116 -12.14 -18.56 -4.42
N ALA A 117 -12.22 -17.35 -3.87
CA ALA A 117 -11.04 -16.56 -3.56
C ALA A 117 -10.11 -17.23 -2.53
N LEU A 118 -10.66 -18.14 -1.70
CA LEU A 118 -9.90 -18.88 -0.69
C LEU A 118 -9.11 -20.05 -1.27
N LEU A 119 -9.39 -20.45 -2.50
CA LEU A 119 -8.69 -21.54 -3.20
C LEU A 119 -7.33 -21.06 -3.77
N HIS A 120 -7.09 -19.75 -3.81
CA HIS A 120 -5.83 -19.21 -4.29
C HIS A 120 -4.78 -19.25 -3.16
N PRO A 121 -3.67 -20.01 -3.31
CA PRO A 121 -2.60 -20.04 -2.32
C PRO A 121 -1.99 -18.64 -2.15
N GLY A 122 -2.00 -18.09 -0.94
CA GLY A 122 -1.58 -16.72 -0.66
C GLY A 122 -2.59 -15.63 -1.02
N GLY A 123 -3.70 -15.97 -1.71
CA GLY A 123 -4.62 -15.02 -2.31
C GLY A 123 -5.37 -14.10 -1.36
N ARG A 124 -5.55 -14.51 -0.09
CA ARG A 124 -6.27 -13.65 0.88
C ARG A 124 -5.50 -12.37 1.17
N ASP A 125 -4.21 -12.48 1.47
CA ASP A 125 -3.39 -11.33 1.81
C ASP A 125 -3.22 -10.39 0.61
N GLU A 126 -3.07 -10.94 -0.60
CA GLU A 126 -3.03 -10.14 -1.82
C GLU A 126 -4.36 -9.44 -2.12
N LEU A 127 -5.48 -10.14 -1.90
CA LEU A 127 -6.82 -9.60 -2.12
C LEU A 127 -7.15 -8.51 -1.08
N ASP A 128 -6.80 -8.74 0.18
CA ASP A 128 -6.96 -7.77 1.26
C ASP A 128 -6.06 -6.54 1.04
N ALA A 129 -4.80 -6.75 0.64
CA ALA A 129 -3.85 -5.68 0.30
C ALA A 129 -4.34 -4.85 -0.90
N ALA A 130 -4.98 -5.46 -1.89
CA ALA A 130 -5.54 -4.75 -3.04
C ALA A 130 -6.67 -3.77 -2.67
N ALA A 131 -7.30 -3.94 -1.51
CA ALA A 131 -8.23 -3.00 -0.90
C ALA A 131 -7.61 -2.28 0.33
N MET A 132 -6.27 -2.30 0.47
CA MET A 132 -5.52 -1.69 1.59
C MET A 132 -6.00 -2.18 2.97
N HIS A 133 -6.55 -3.40 3.06
CA HIS A 133 -7.17 -3.95 4.29
C HIS A 133 -8.28 -3.07 4.88
N LEU A 134 -8.86 -2.16 4.09
CA LEU A 134 -9.89 -1.22 4.54
C LEU A 134 -11.29 -1.75 4.29
N ALA A 135 -12.17 -1.58 5.27
CA ALA A 135 -13.61 -1.79 5.08
C ALA A 135 -14.18 -0.77 4.07
N ALA A 136 -15.35 -1.09 3.51
CA ALA A 136 -16.03 -0.18 2.59
C ALA A 136 -16.16 1.23 3.20
N PRO A 137 -15.97 2.29 2.39
CA PRO A 137 -15.97 3.64 2.92
C PRO A 137 -17.36 4.03 3.44
N GLU A 138 -17.37 4.71 4.57
CA GLU A 138 -18.50 5.52 5.00
C GLU A 138 -18.59 6.80 4.16
N LYS A 139 -19.67 7.57 4.31
CA LYS A 139 -19.78 8.86 3.61
C LYS A 139 -18.58 9.75 3.92
N ALA A 140 -17.95 10.28 2.87
CA ALA A 140 -16.79 11.17 2.91
C ALA A 140 -15.48 10.56 3.44
N SER A 141 -15.34 9.24 3.49
CA SER A 141 -14.05 8.60 3.82
C SER A 141 -12.98 8.90 2.77
N ARG A 142 -11.79 9.24 3.23
CA ARG A 142 -10.67 9.69 2.40
C ARG A 142 -9.46 8.79 2.58
N VAL A 143 -8.72 8.56 1.50
CA VAL A 143 -7.42 7.89 1.47
C VAL A 143 -6.37 8.86 0.92
N LEU A 144 -5.29 9.03 1.65
CA LEU A 144 -4.08 9.71 1.19
C LEU A 144 -2.98 8.65 1.05
N ASP A 145 -2.38 8.58 -0.13
CA ASP A 145 -1.22 7.72 -0.40
C ASP A 145 0.01 8.57 -0.66
N VAL A 146 1.04 8.40 0.17
CA VAL A 146 2.30 9.14 0.10
C VAL A 146 3.35 8.26 -0.57
N GLY A 147 3.79 8.67 -1.76
CA GLY A 147 4.60 7.84 -2.67
C GLY A 147 3.70 6.96 -3.55
N CYS A 148 2.61 7.53 -4.07
CA CYS A 148 1.58 6.76 -4.78
C CYS A 148 2.02 6.22 -6.16
N GLY A 149 3.22 6.54 -6.61
CA GLY A 149 3.76 6.11 -7.89
C GLY A 149 2.81 6.43 -9.05
N SER A 150 2.52 5.44 -9.88
CA SER A 150 1.60 5.58 -11.02
C SER A 150 0.12 5.65 -10.64
N GLY A 151 -0.24 5.62 -9.36
CA GLY A 151 -1.60 5.78 -8.87
C GLY A 151 -2.54 4.59 -9.10
N VAL A 152 -2.03 3.42 -9.46
CA VAL A 152 -2.86 2.21 -9.72
C VAL A 152 -3.71 1.84 -8.51
N LEU A 153 -3.11 1.85 -7.31
CA LEU A 153 -3.82 1.53 -6.08
C LEU A 153 -4.91 2.56 -5.78
N LEU A 154 -4.61 3.85 -5.90
CA LEU A 154 -5.58 4.92 -5.69
C LEU A 154 -6.73 4.90 -6.70
N ALA A 155 -6.44 4.63 -7.99
CA ALA A 155 -7.49 4.47 -9.01
C ALA A 155 -8.44 3.32 -8.64
N ARG A 156 -7.90 2.21 -8.12
CA ARG A 156 -8.69 1.09 -7.61
C ARG A 156 -9.55 1.50 -6.41
N MET A 157 -8.96 2.17 -5.42
CA MET A 157 -9.70 2.65 -4.24
C MET A 157 -10.81 3.64 -4.64
N GLN A 158 -10.55 4.49 -5.62
CA GLN A 158 -11.56 5.40 -6.18
C GLN A 158 -12.74 4.63 -6.79
N SER A 159 -12.47 3.55 -7.55
CA SER A 159 -13.53 2.69 -8.12
C SER A 159 -14.34 1.96 -7.04
N LEU A 160 -13.77 1.76 -5.86
CA LEU A 160 -14.43 1.19 -4.69
C LEU A 160 -15.18 2.23 -3.83
N GLY A 161 -15.23 3.49 -4.27
CA GLY A 161 -16.01 4.55 -3.63
C GLY A 161 -15.26 5.43 -2.64
N TRP A 162 -13.94 5.32 -2.55
CA TRP A 162 -13.12 6.18 -1.72
C TRP A 162 -12.85 7.53 -2.38
N GLN A 163 -12.81 8.59 -1.59
CA GLN A 163 -12.18 9.84 -2.00
C GLN A 163 -10.67 9.68 -1.85
N VAL A 164 -9.93 9.85 -2.94
CA VAL A 164 -8.50 9.56 -2.95
C VAL A 164 -7.68 10.82 -3.22
N GLU A 165 -6.49 10.87 -2.65
CA GLU A 165 -5.47 11.86 -2.94
C GLU A 165 -4.10 11.19 -2.89
N GLY A 166 -3.23 11.51 -3.85
CA GLY A 166 -1.86 11.02 -3.89
C GLY A 166 -0.83 12.13 -3.71
N VAL A 167 0.32 11.76 -3.18
CA VAL A 167 1.53 12.60 -3.17
C VAL A 167 2.67 11.79 -3.76
N GLU A 168 3.39 12.35 -4.74
CA GLU A 168 4.48 11.65 -5.43
C GLU A 168 5.63 12.62 -5.74
N LEU A 169 6.87 12.12 -5.63
CA LEU A 169 8.11 12.86 -5.96
C LEU A 169 8.45 12.78 -7.43
N ASP A 170 8.33 11.59 -8.00
CA ASP A 170 8.70 11.32 -9.39
C ASP A 170 7.72 11.97 -10.36
N PRO A 171 8.21 12.83 -11.27
CA PRO A 171 7.36 13.48 -12.28
C PRO A 171 6.64 12.47 -13.18
N ASP A 172 7.25 11.33 -13.47
CA ASP A 172 6.69 10.31 -14.34
C ASP A 172 5.55 9.56 -13.65
N GLY A 173 5.74 9.24 -12.37
CA GLY A 173 4.68 8.73 -11.50
C GLY A 173 3.49 9.68 -11.44
N VAL A 174 3.74 10.98 -11.21
CA VAL A 174 2.68 12.01 -11.18
C VAL A 174 1.91 12.07 -12.50
N ARG A 175 2.62 12.03 -13.65
CA ARG A 175 1.96 12.03 -14.96
C ARG A 175 1.09 10.79 -15.17
N ALA A 176 1.62 9.62 -14.82
CA ALA A 176 0.91 8.36 -14.95
C ALA A 176 -0.35 8.30 -14.06
N ALA A 177 -0.25 8.76 -12.82
CA ALA A 177 -1.38 8.80 -11.90
C ALA A 177 -2.47 9.77 -12.36
N ARG A 178 -2.09 10.96 -12.83
CA ARG A 178 -3.04 11.93 -13.38
C ARG A 178 -3.74 11.41 -14.64
N ALA A 179 -3.03 10.67 -15.50
CA ALA A 179 -3.61 10.03 -16.68
C ALA A 179 -4.68 8.99 -16.29
N ARG A 180 -4.61 8.41 -15.08
CA ARG A 180 -5.64 7.51 -14.51
C ARG A 180 -6.79 8.25 -13.80
N GLY A 181 -6.80 9.59 -13.83
CA GLY A 181 -7.82 10.40 -13.15
C GLY A 181 -7.65 10.50 -11.63
N VAL A 182 -6.47 10.15 -11.11
CA VAL A 182 -6.17 10.27 -9.68
C VAL A 182 -5.67 11.68 -9.37
N PRO A 183 -6.24 12.40 -8.38
CA PRO A 183 -5.71 13.68 -7.92
C PRO A 183 -4.39 13.46 -7.20
N VAL A 184 -3.30 13.96 -7.80
CA VAL A 184 -1.93 13.82 -7.26
C VAL A 184 -1.24 15.17 -7.17
N ARG A 185 -0.64 15.43 -6.02
CA ARG A 185 0.28 16.55 -5.79
C ARG A 185 1.72 16.07 -5.95
N ARG A 186 2.51 16.85 -6.67
CA ARG A 186 3.95 16.63 -6.72
C ARG A 186 4.60 17.18 -5.47
N MET A 187 5.35 16.35 -4.76
CA MET A 187 6.21 16.78 -3.66
C MET A 187 7.55 17.25 -4.20
N GLN A 188 8.08 18.38 -3.71
CA GLN A 188 9.34 18.92 -4.18
C GLN A 188 10.54 18.39 -3.39
N SER A 189 10.32 17.89 -2.17
CA SER A 189 11.36 17.36 -1.29
C SER A 189 10.74 16.64 -0.10
N LEU A 190 11.39 15.57 0.39
CA LEU A 190 11.14 14.93 1.68
C LEU A 190 11.96 15.61 2.81
N LYS A 191 12.31 16.89 2.70
CA LYS A 191 12.94 17.56 3.85
C LYS A 191 11.96 17.55 5.01
N ALA A 192 12.30 16.75 6.04
CA ALA A 192 11.68 16.88 7.34
C ALA A 192 11.91 18.31 7.87
N PRO A 193 10.96 18.86 8.60
CA PRO A 193 11.12 20.15 9.26
C PRO A 193 12.27 20.13 10.26
#